data_96011459ffa360657ebd3e6f86780dca
#
_entry.id   96011459ffa360657ebd3e6f86780dca
#
_cell.length_a   1.000
_cell.length_b   1.000
_cell.length_c   1.000
_cell.angle_alpha   90.00
_cell.angle_beta   90.00
_cell.angle_gamma   90.00
#
_symmetry.space_group_name_H-M   'P 1'
#
loop_
_entity.id
_entity.type
_entity.pdbx_description
1 polymer ?
#
loop_
_entity_poly.entity_id
_entity_poly.type
_entity_poly.pdbx_seq_one_letter_code
_entity_poly.pdbx_strand_id
1 'polypeptide(L)'
;ESYKDFQRQLLLNPEKGDLIKDGGGIRKIRWNLENKGKSGSIRIIYFYKIQKEIIYMLYAYTKSNKANLSDSETKILRTLAKELNNE
;
A
#
# COMPACT_ATOMS: atom_id res chain seq x y z
N GLU A 1 -4.05 -2.14 15.66
CA GLU A 1 -2.79 -2.88 15.64
C GLU A 1 -1.61 -1.93 15.47
N SER A 2 -0.46 -2.27 16.06
CA SER A 2 0.72 -1.45 15.93
C SER A 2 1.27 -1.53 14.50
N TYR A 3 2.05 -0.54 14.12
CA TYR A 3 2.67 -0.53 12.80
C TYR A 3 3.61 -1.73 12.63
N LYS A 4 4.29 -2.10 13.70
CA LYS A 4 5.19 -3.27 13.68
C LYS A 4 4.43 -4.56 13.43
N ASP A 5 3.28 -4.74 14.07
CA ASP A 5 2.43 -5.90 13.86
C ASP A 5 1.87 -5.92 12.44
N PHE A 6 1.46 -4.75 11.94
CA PHE A 6 0.98 -4.61 10.58
C PHE A 6 2.08 -5.02 9.57
N GLN A 7 3.31 -4.52 9.76
CA GLN A 7 4.42 -4.88 8.89
C GLN A 7 4.70 -6.38 8.91
N ARG A 8 4.66 -6.97 10.11
CA ARG A 8 4.90 -8.41 10.25
C ARG A 8 3.85 -9.24 9.51
N GLN A 9 2.59 -8.87 9.64
CA GLN A 9 1.51 -9.56 8.93
C GLN A 9 1.67 -9.42 7.42
N LEU A 10 2.07 -8.25 6.96
CA LEU A 10 2.25 -8.03 5.53
C LEU A 10 3.44 -8.83 4.99
N LEU A 11 4.52 -8.97 5.76
CA LEU A 11 5.64 -9.79 5.37
C LEU A 11 5.27 -11.28 5.24
N LEU A 12 4.34 -11.74 6.09
CA LEU A 12 3.86 -13.11 6.02
C LEU A 12 2.96 -13.35 4.81
N ASN A 13 2.30 -12.32 4.33
CA ASN A 13 1.40 -12.42 3.18
C ASN A 13 1.47 -11.13 2.34
N PRO A 14 2.54 -10.97 1.55
CA PRO A 14 2.74 -9.73 0.78
C PRO A 14 1.65 -9.44 -0.25
N GLU A 15 0.88 -10.43 -0.62
CA GLU A 15 -0.19 -10.26 -1.60
C GLU A 15 -1.56 -10.04 -0.96
N LYS A 16 -1.58 -9.76 0.35
CA LYS A 16 -2.81 -9.55 1.08
C LYS A 16 -3.60 -8.33 0.60
N GLY A 17 -2.92 -7.27 0.20
CA GLY A 17 -3.57 -6.06 -0.28
C GLY A 17 -4.20 -6.27 -1.66
N ASP A 18 -5.19 -5.44 -1.98
CA ASP A 18 -5.90 -5.52 -3.25
C ASP A 18 -5.10 -4.81 -4.35
N LEU A 19 -4.98 -5.47 -5.49
CA LEU A 19 -4.35 -4.85 -6.65
C LEU A 19 -5.15 -3.63 -7.10
N ILE A 20 -4.45 -2.55 -7.41
CA ILE A 20 -5.07 -1.34 -7.92
C ILE A 20 -5.14 -1.45 -9.43
N LYS A 21 -6.34 -1.20 -9.99
CA LYS A 21 -6.55 -1.24 -11.42
C LYS A 21 -5.59 -0.27 -12.12
N ASP A 22 -4.93 -0.77 -13.16
CA ASP A 22 -3.95 0.01 -13.94
C ASP A 22 -2.77 0.52 -13.10
N GLY A 23 -2.51 -0.13 -11.97
CA GLY A 23 -1.45 0.29 -11.05
C GLY A 23 -0.09 -0.35 -11.27
N GLY A 24 0.03 -1.27 -12.21
CA GLY A 24 1.33 -1.88 -12.50
C GLY A 24 1.88 -2.74 -11.37
N GLY A 25 1.00 -3.31 -10.55
CA GLY A 25 1.39 -4.20 -9.46
C GLY A 25 1.30 -3.58 -8.08
N ILE A 26 0.96 -2.30 -7.98
CA ILE A 26 0.78 -1.68 -6.65
C ILE A 26 -0.49 -2.20 -6.00
N ARG A 27 -0.47 -2.28 -4.67
CA ARG A 27 -1.57 -2.81 -3.88
C ARG A 27 -1.98 -1.80 -2.82
N LYS A 28 -3.23 -1.91 -2.41
CA LYS A 28 -3.81 -1.07 -1.37
C LYS A 28 -4.21 -1.96 -0.20
N ILE A 29 -3.82 -1.57 1.00
CA ILE A 29 -4.19 -2.29 2.21
C ILE A 29 -4.55 -1.30 3.31
N ARG A 30 -5.45 -1.73 4.20
CA ARG A 30 -5.86 -0.92 5.34
C ARG A 30 -5.02 -1.29 6.56
N TRP A 31 -4.52 -0.27 7.24
CA TRP A 31 -3.92 -0.43 8.55
C TRP A 31 -4.84 0.22 9.57
N ASN A 32 -5.38 -0.58 10.49
CA ASN A 32 -6.28 -0.11 11.52
C ASN A 32 -5.49 0.31 12.75
N LEU A 33 -5.62 1.59 13.13
CA LEU A 33 -4.95 2.12 14.29
C LEU A 33 -5.70 1.70 15.56
N GLU A 34 -4.94 1.37 16.60
CA GLU A 34 -5.51 1.03 17.89
C GLU A 34 -6.23 2.21 18.51
N ASN A 35 -7.34 1.93 19.21
CA ASN A 35 -8.09 2.94 19.94
C ASN A 35 -8.65 4.08 19.10
N LYS A 36 -8.71 3.86 17.79
CA LYS A 36 -9.33 4.80 16.86
C LYS A 36 -10.56 4.14 16.27
N GLY A 37 -11.59 4.89 16.02
CA GLY A 37 -12.78 4.39 15.36
C GLY A 37 -12.51 4.13 13.87
N LYS A 38 -13.60 4.01 13.09
CA LYS A 38 -13.48 3.76 11.66
C LYS A 38 -12.65 4.81 10.94
N SER A 39 -12.64 6.04 11.45
CA SER A 39 -11.87 7.13 10.88
C SER A 39 -10.37 6.99 11.14
N GLY A 40 -9.98 6.07 12.03
CA GLY A 40 -8.58 5.86 12.36
C GLY A 40 -7.83 4.92 11.43
N SER A 41 -8.46 4.46 10.36
CA SER A 41 -7.79 3.59 9.40
C SER A 41 -6.92 4.39 8.44
N ILE A 42 -5.75 3.86 8.16
CA ILE A 42 -4.84 4.41 7.16
C ILE A 42 -4.82 3.47 5.97
N ARG A 43 -4.90 4.04 4.78
CA ARG A 43 -4.71 3.28 3.54
C ARG A 43 -3.25 3.35 3.17
N ILE A 44 -2.65 2.20 2.93
CA ILE A 44 -1.25 2.11 2.53
C ILE A 44 -1.17 1.54 1.14
N ILE A 45 -0.42 2.23 0.28
CA ILE A 45 -0.12 1.76 -1.07
C ILE A 45 1.29 1.21 -1.04
N TYR A 46 1.45 -0.02 -1.49
CA TYR A 46 2.76 -0.66 -1.49
C TYR A 46 2.97 -1.45 -2.79
N PHE A 47 4.22 -1.77 -3.02
CA PHE A 47 4.63 -2.61 -4.15
C PHE A 47 5.49 -3.75 -3.62
N TYR A 48 5.12 -4.98 -3.99
CA TYR A 48 5.88 -6.17 -3.61
C TYR A 48 6.71 -6.63 -4.79
N LYS A 49 8.03 -6.55 -4.65
CA LYS A 49 8.97 -7.02 -5.67
C LYS A 49 9.29 -8.48 -5.38
N ILE A 50 8.64 -9.37 -6.12
CA ILE A 50 8.68 -10.82 -5.87
C ILE A 50 10.11 -11.36 -5.96
N GLN A 51 10.88 -10.96 -6.96
CA GLN A 51 12.20 -11.48 -7.21
C GLN A 51 13.16 -11.25 -6.05
N LYS A 52 12.96 -10.21 -5.28
CA LYS A 52 13.82 -9.86 -4.15
C LYS A 52 13.13 -9.98 -2.81
N GLU A 53 11.86 -10.35 -2.82
CA GLU A 53 11.06 -10.48 -1.60
C GLU A 53 11.08 -9.20 -0.76
N ILE A 54 10.98 -8.04 -1.44
CA ILE A 54 10.99 -6.72 -0.81
C ILE A 54 9.64 -6.06 -0.98
N ILE A 55 9.13 -5.49 0.11
CA ILE A 55 7.92 -4.68 0.07
C ILE A 55 8.32 -3.22 0.19
N TYR A 56 7.92 -2.42 -0.80
CA TYR A 56 8.15 -0.98 -0.80
C TYR A 56 6.88 -0.28 -0.37
N MET A 57 6.94 0.44 0.74
CA MET A 57 5.83 1.28 1.20
C MET A 57 5.90 2.59 0.45
N LEU A 58 4.94 2.86 -0.42
CA LEU A 58 5.02 3.98 -1.34
C LEU A 58 4.25 5.22 -0.90
N TYR A 59 3.09 5.03 -0.27
CA TYR A 59 2.22 6.15 0.01
C TYR A 59 1.20 5.75 1.08
N ALA A 60 0.79 6.72 1.88
CA ALA A 60 -0.22 6.48 2.92
C ALA A 60 -1.18 7.67 2.96
N TYR A 61 -2.45 7.40 3.18
CA TYR A 61 -3.45 8.44 3.31
C TYR A 61 -4.60 7.97 4.19
N THR A 62 -5.35 8.91 4.72
CA THR A 62 -6.54 8.60 5.51
C THR A 62 -7.78 8.75 4.64
N LYS A 63 -8.81 7.97 4.95
CA LYS A 63 -10.07 8.05 4.22
C LYS A 63 -10.73 9.44 4.37
N SER A 64 -10.46 10.12 5.48
CA SER A 64 -11.02 11.46 5.70
C SER A 64 -10.40 12.50 4.76
N ASN A 65 -9.17 12.27 4.30
CA ASN A 65 -8.50 13.17 3.38
C ASN A 65 -8.83 12.89 1.92
N LYS A 66 -8.97 11.62 1.58
CA LYS A 66 -9.38 11.22 0.24
C LYS A 66 -9.96 9.80 0.28
N ALA A 67 -10.93 9.54 -0.58
CA ALA A 67 -11.56 8.23 -0.64
C ALA A 67 -10.68 7.22 -1.39
N ASN A 68 -10.08 7.65 -2.49
CA ASN A 68 -9.26 6.80 -3.36
C ASN A 68 -8.13 7.60 -3.96
N LEU A 69 -7.17 6.90 -4.55
CA LEU A 69 -6.14 7.57 -5.35
C LEU A 69 -6.77 8.22 -6.56
N SER A 70 -6.27 9.39 -6.93
CA SER A 70 -6.63 10.01 -8.20
C SER A 70 -5.94 9.27 -9.34
N ASP A 71 -6.41 9.51 -10.57
CA ASP A 71 -5.78 8.90 -11.75
C ASP A 71 -4.32 9.35 -11.89
N SER A 72 -4.03 10.61 -11.60
CA SER A 72 -2.66 11.10 -11.68
C SER A 72 -1.77 10.50 -10.60
N GLU A 73 -2.29 10.31 -9.39
CA GLU A 73 -1.54 9.64 -8.32
C GLU A 73 -1.24 8.19 -8.69
N THR A 74 -2.23 7.49 -9.22
CA THR A 74 -2.06 6.11 -9.67
C THR A 74 -0.98 6.02 -10.74
N LYS A 75 -0.97 6.95 -11.68
CA LYS A 75 0.03 6.99 -12.75
C LYS A 75 1.43 7.19 -12.19
N ILE A 76 1.58 8.11 -11.25
CA ILE A 76 2.88 8.38 -10.61
C ILE A 76 3.37 7.14 -9.88
N LEU A 77 2.51 6.52 -9.09
CA LEU A 77 2.88 5.33 -8.32
C LEU A 77 3.17 4.13 -9.21
N ARG A 78 2.44 3.98 -10.30
CA ARG A 78 2.70 2.94 -11.30
C ARG A 78 4.08 3.11 -11.91
N THR A 79 4.44 4.34 -12.26
CA THR A 79 5.75 4.63 -12.83
C THR A 79 6.86 4.29 -11.83
N LEU A 80 6.67 4.66 -10.58
CA LEU A 80 7.63 4.33 -9.52
C LEU A 80 7.78 2.82 -9.35
N ALA A 81 6.66 2.10 -9.32
CA ALA A 81 6.69 0.63 -9.20
C ALA A 81 7.45 0.00 -10.36
N LYS A 82 7.25 0.51 -11.57
CA LYS A 82 7.95 0.02 -12.75
C LYS A 82 9.46 0.22 -12.61
N GLU A 83 9.88 1.37 -12.13
CA GLU A 83 11.29 1.65 -11.90
C GLU A 83 11.88 0.71 -10.84
N LEU A 84 11.16 0.54 -9.74
CA LEU A 84 11.61 -0.37 -8.67
C LEU A 84 11.70 -1.81 -9.15
N ASN A 85 10.78 -2.21 -10.00
CA ASN A 85 10.77 -3.58 -10.53
C ASN A 85 11.93 -3.85 -11.47
N ASN A 86 12.46 -2.81 -12.10
CA ASN A 86 13.56 -2.93 -13.07
C ASN A 86 14.95 -2.78 -12.43
N GLU A 87 15.02 -2.52 -11.15
CA GLU A 87 16.32 -2.42 -10.46
C GLU A 87 16.97 -3.78 -10.27
#